data_613b37fbb3674ea6d14e6f160abb1d05
#
_entry.id   613b37fbb3674ea6d14e6f160abb1d05
#
_cell.length_a   1.000
_cell.length_b   1.000
_cell.length_c   1.000
_cell.angle_alpha   90.00
_cell.angle_beta   90.00
_cell.angle_gamma   90.00
#
_symmetry.space_group_name_H-M   'P 1'
#
loop_
_entity.id
_entity.type
_entity.pdbx_description
1 polymer ?
#
loop_
_entity_poly.entity_id
_entity_poly.type
_entity_poly.pdbx_seq_one_letter_code
_entity_poly.pdbx_strand_id
1 'polypeptide(L)'
;MHASAPDVYLYALHAAFWATFVLTRLIARSRGVAPPSPLTTNTMPPAVPTAVATARFSRLAFVPHLIAFAILYIGIESAVVRHRVPEWFTGQRIVGALLIVAGAALAASALLYFRSWRLRAQIDAEHQLATGGPFRYLRNPIYMALNLLALGSAIWVPTPTLWIAVALMLIGSDVRARVEEGVLRESFGEEYRDYSAKTRRFIPGVY
;
A
#
# COMPACT_ATOMS: atom_id res chain seq x y z
N MET A 1 -23.69 13.49 -20.29
CA MET A 1 -23.85 12.19 -19.58
C MET A 1 -23.82 12.51 -18.10
N HIS A 2 -24.93 12.31 -17.38
CA HIS A 2 -24.94 12.50 -15.94
C HIS A 2 -24.54 11.18 -15.29
N ALA A 3 -23.46 11.19 -14.50
CA ALA A 3 -23.10 10.06 -13.65
C ALA A 3 -24.27 9.80 -12.68
N SER A 4 -24.59 8.53 -12.44
CA SER A 4 -25.59 8.20 -11.41
C SER A 4 -25.04 8.54 -10.03
N ALA A 5 -25.91 8.84 -9.05
CA ALA A 5 -25.47 9.19 -7.70
C ALA A 5 -24.50 8.13 -7.08
N PRO A 6 -24.72 6.82 -7.26
CA PRO A 6 -23.78 5.80 -6.78
C PRO A 6 -22.36 5.90 -7.34
N ASP A 7 -22.24 6.31 -8.61
CA ASP A 7 -20.93 6.44 -9.26
C ASP A 7 -20.15 7.62 -8.67
N VAL A 8 -20.84 8.73 -8.41
CA VAL A 8 -20.24 9.91 -7.76
C VAL A 8 -19.68 9.54 -6.37
N TYR A 9 -20.39 8.71 -5.59
CA TYR A 9 -19.90 8.28 -4.28
C TYR A 9 -18.66 7.39 -4.38
N LEU A 10 -18.59 6.51 -5.37
CA LEU A 10 -17.39 5.69 -5.58
C LEU A 10 -16.18 6.55 -5.91
N TYR A 11 -16.32 7.50 -6.83
CA TYR A 11 -15.25 8.45 -7.16
C TYR A 11 -14.84 9.31 -5.95
N ALA A 12 -15.82 9.78 -5.18
CA ALA A 12 -15.54 10.53 -3.95
C ALA A 12 -14.75 9.71 -2.93
N LEU A 13 -15.06 8.42 -2.76
CA LEU A 13 -14.31 7.52 -1.88
C LEU A 13 -12.87 7.32 -2.36
N HIS A 14 -12.66 7.13 -3.67
CA HIS A 14 -11.32 7.04 -4.24
C HIS A 14 -10.53 8.34 -4.07
N ALA A 15 -11.17 9.48 -4.36
CA ALA A 15 -10.56 10.80 -4.15
C ALA A 15 -10.20 11.01 -2.68
N ALA A 16 -11.09 10.65 -1.74
CA ALA A 16 -10.84 10.73 -0.31
C ALA A 16 -9.70 9.79 0.14
N PHE A 17 -9.63 8.57 -0.39
CA PHE A 17 -8.53 7.65 -0.11
C PHE A 17 -7.18 8.25 -0.52
N TRP A 18 -7.07 8.74 -1.75
CA TRP A 18 -5.81 9.31 -2.25
C TRP A 18 -5.47 10.64 -1.59
N ALA A 19 -6.48 11.49 -1.33
CA ALA A 19 -6.28 12.72 -0.57
C ALA A 19 -5.74 12.42 0.84
N THR A 20 -6.33 11.44 1.54
CA THR A 20 -5.86 10.99 2.85
C THR A 20 -4.41 10.51 2.76
N PHE A 21 -4.08 9.70 1.76
CA PHE A 21 -2.73 9.19 1.54
C PHE A 21 -1.72 10.33 1.33
N VAL A 22 -2.03 11.26 0.44
CA VAL A 22 -1.15 12.40 0.11
C VAL A 22 -1.01 13.36 1.30
N LEU A 23 -2.13 13.76 1.92
CA LEU A 23 -2.13 14.69 3.06
C LEU A 23 -1.37 14.10 4.24
N THR A 24 -1.61 12.83 4.58
CA THR A 24 -0.90 12.16 5.68
C THR A 24 0.59 12.09 5.40
N ARG A 25 0.98 11.84 4.16
CA ARG A 25 2.39 11.85 3.76
C ARG A 25 3.02 13.24 3.86
N LEU A 26 2.30 14.28 3.48
CA LEU A 26 2.77 15.67 3.61
C LEU A 26 2.93 16.05 5.09
N ILE A 27 1.96 15.72 5.94
CA ILE A 27 2.01 15.94 7.38
C ILE A 27 3.18 15.16 8.01
N ALA A 28 3.38 13.90 7.64
CA ALA A 28 4.50 13.11 8.14
C ALA A 28 5.85 13.73 7.76
N ARG A 29 5.95 14.31 6.58
CA ARG A 29 7.15 15.05 6.13
C ARG A 29 7.35 16.36 6.88
N SER A 30 6.30 17.16 7.10
CA SER A 30 6.39 18.47 7.77
C SER A 30 6.71 18.37 9.25
N ARG A 31 6.36 17.26 9.91
CA ARG A 31 6.70 17.00 11.31
C ARG A 31 8.17 16.64 11.52
N GLY A 32 8.99 16.69 10.47
CA GLY A 32 10.44 16.76 10.46
C GLY A 32 11.14 15.61 11.18
N VAL A 33 11.58 14.63 10.39
CA VAL A 33 12.96 14.21 10.59
C VAL A 33 13.80 15.18 9.75
N ALA A 34 14.66 15.98 10.37
CA ALA A 34 15.66 16.74 9.65
C ALA A 34 16.33 15.79 8.65
N PRO A 35 16.58 16.23 7.39
CA PRO A 35 17.40 15.40 6.50
C PRO A 35 18.68 15.09 7.28
N PRO A 36 19.15 13.85 7.29
CA PRO A 36 20.44 13.54 7.90
C PRO A 36 21.44 14.54 7.34
N SER A 37 22.17 15.22 8.22
CA SER A 37 23.30 16.05 7.83
C SER A 37 24.13 15.24 6.82
N PRO A 38 24.66 15.86 5.75
CA PRO A 38 25.54 15.16 4.85
C PRO A 38 26.69 14.65 5.71
N LEU A 39 26.60 13.35 6.07
CA LEU A 39 27.66 12.70 6.82
C LEU A 39 28.94 12.84 6.02
N THR A 40 29.92 13.44 6.63
CA THR A 40 31.30 13.44 6.22
C THR A 40 31.64 12.06 5.66
N THR A 41 31.96 12.06 4.39
CA THR A 41 32.33 10.94 3.53
C THR A 41 33.55 10.20 4.07
N ASN A 42 33.44 9.29 5.02
CA ASN A 42 34.61 8.44 5.30
C ASN A 42 34.34 7.02 5.83
N THR A 43 33.11 6.57 5.98
CA THR A 43 32.88 5.15 6.35
C THR A 43 31.61 4.59 5.73
N MET A 44 31.47 4.69 4.40
CA MET A 44 30.46 3.88 3.72
C MET A 44 31.07 2.49 3.49
N PRO A 45 30.53 1.40 4.07
CA PRO A 45 30.92 0.07 3.64
C PRO A 45 30.67 -0.03 2.13
N PRO A 46 31.54 -0.71 1.38
CA PRO A 46 31.35 -0.86 -0.06
C PRO A 46 29.97 -1.44 -0.32
N ALA A 47 29.21 -0.77 -1.22
CA ALA A 47 27.87 -1.20 -1.60
C ALA A 47 27.92 -2.68 -2.00
N VAL A 48 27.32 -3.54 -1.19
CA VAL A 48 27.30 -4.98 -1.45
C VAL A 48 26.61 -5.18 -2.81
N PRO A 49 27.16 -5.97 -3.74
CA PRO A 49 26.56 -6.20 -5.07
C PRO A 49 25.12 -6.68 -5.03
N THR A 50 24.71 -7.34 -3.95
CA THR A 50 23.33 -7.69 -3.61
C THR A 50 22.38 -6.48 -3.52
N ALA A 51 22.83 -5.31 -3.02
CA ALA A 51 22.00 -4.12 -2.90
C ALA A 51 21.58 -3.55 -4.26
N VAL A 52 22.40 -3.63 -5.29
CA VAL A 52 22.09 -3.16 -6.64
C VAL A 52 21.10 -4.10 -7.35
N ALA A 53 21.25 -5.41 -7.17
CA ALA A 53 20.30 -6.40 -7.70
C ALA A 53 18.96 -6.27 -7.03
N THR A 54 18.91 -6.11 -5.70
CA THR A 54 17.69 -5.89 -4.91
C THR A 54 16.98 -4.60 -5.31
N ALA A 55 17.71 -3.52 -5.63
CA ALA A 55 17.13 -2.28 -6.11
C ALA A 55 16.46 -2.40 -7.50
N ARG A 56 17.02 -3.23 -8.39
CA ARG A 56 16.39 -3.53 -9.69
C ARG A 56 15.13 -4.39 -9.52
N PHE A 57 15.19 -5.44 -8.71
CA PHE A 57 14.03 -6.27 -8.38
C PHE A 57 12.94 -5.47 -7.68
N SER A 58 13.27 -4.54 -6.80
CA SER A 58 12.32 -3.64 -6.16
C SER A 58 11.55 -2.77 -7.16
N ARG A 59 12.19 -2.31 -8.25
CA ARG A 59 11.51 -1.55 -9.30
C ARG A 59 10.58 -2.42 -10.14
N LEU A 60 11.01 -3.61 -10.54
CA LEU A 60 10.20 -4.56 -11.30
C LEU A 60 9.02 -5.08 -10.48
N ALA A 61 9.18 -5.26 -9.18
CA ALA A 61 8.12 -5.65 -8.26
C ALA A 61 6.99 -4.62 -8.17
N PHE A 62 7.18 -3.39 -8.67
CA PHE A 62 6.14 -2.36 -8.73
C PHE A 62 5.21 -2.51 -9.95
N VAL A 63 5.67 -3.20 -11.00
CA VAL A 63 4.91 -3.37 -12.25
C VAL A 63 3.53 -4.01 -12.05
N PRO A 64 3.37 -5.09 -11.27
CA PRO A 64 2.06 -5.68 -11.01
C PRO A 64 1.06 -4.69 -10.38
N HIS A 65 1.52 -3.81 -9.48
CA HIS A 65 0.67 -2.77 -8.92
C HIS A 65 0.21 -1.76 -9.95
N LEU A 66 1.11 -1.28 -10.83
CA LEU A 66 0.76 -0.35 -11.90
C LEU A 66 -0.28 -0.95 -12.84
N ILE A 67 -0.11 -2.22 -13.21
CA ILE A 67 -1.07 -2.95 -14.04
C ILE A 67 -2.40 -3.11 -13.30
N ALA A 68 -2.36 -3.49 -12.02
CA ALA A 68 -3.56 -3.63 -11.20
C ALA A 68 -4.34 -2.31 -11.10
N PHE A 69 -3.67 -1.19 -10.87
CA PHE A 69 -4.30 0.12 -10.84
C PHE A 69 -4.86 0.53 -12.20
N ALA A 70 -4.14 0.31 -13.29
CA ALA A 70 -4.64 0.59 -14.63
C ALA A 70 -5.93 -0.18 -14.91
N ILE A 71 -5.95 -1.49 -14.62
CA ILE A 71 -7.13 -2.34 -14.82
C ILE A 71 -8.27 -1.93 -13.87
N LEU A 72 -7.96 -1.56 -12.61
CA LEU A 72 -8.95 -1.09 -11.64
C LEU A 72 -9.68 0.16 -12.17
N TYR A 73 -8.94 1.20 -12.55
CA TYR A 73 -9.53 2.45 -12.99
C TYR A 73 -10.21 2.36 -14.35
N ILE A 74 -9.60 1.65 -15.31
CA ILE A 74 -10.25 1.36 -16.60
C ILE A 74 -11.54 0.54 -16.39
N GLY A 75 -11.50 -0.41 -15.45
CA GLY A 75 -12.67 -1.23 -15.09
C GLY A 75 -13.80 -0.42 -14.49
N ILE A 76 -13.50 0.50 -13.55
CA ILE A 76 -14.48 1.40 -12.94
C ILE A 76 -15.10 2.30 -14.04
N GLU A 77 -14.28 2.99 -14.82
CA GLU A 77 -14.75 3.86 -15.91
C GLU A 77 -15.61 3.09 -16.91
N SER A 78 -15.15 1.92 -17.36
CA SER A 78 -15.90 1.08 -18.29
C SER A 78 -17.26 0.65 -17.75
N ALA A 79 -17.33 0.36 -16.43
CA ALA A 79 -18.60 -0.03 -15.81
C ALA A 79 -19.56 1.16 -15.69
N VAL A 80 -19.06 2.32 -15.30
CA VAL A 80 -19.84 3.56 -15.18
C VAL A 80 -20.38 3.99 -16.55
N VAL A 81 -19.50 4.09 -17.57
CA VAL A 81 -19.89 4.52 -18.92
C VAL A 81 -20.92 3.57 -19.55
N ARG A 82 -20.83 2.27 -19.27
CA ARG A 82 -21.76 1.26 -19.78
C ARG A 82 -23.01 1.06 -18.92
N HIS A 83 -23.22 1.89 -17.87
CA HIS A 83 -24.33 1.75 -16.92
C HIS A 83 -24.45 0.32 -16.33
N ARG A 84 -23.33 -0.35 -16.10
CA ARG A 84 -23.26 -1.70 -15.53
C ARG A 84 -23.10 -1.71 -14.02
N VAL A 85 -23.21 -0.55 -13.37
CA VAL A 85 -23.19 -0.46 -11.91
C VAL A 85 -24.58 -0.86 -11.41
N PRO A 86 -24.73 -1.96 -10.68
CA PRO A 86 -26.04 -2.40 -10.22
C PRO A 86 -26.67 -1.37 -9.29
N GLU A 87 -27.89 -0.95 -9.53
CA GLU A 87 -28.57 0.04 -8.70
C GLU A 87 -29.15 -0.51 -7.39
N TRP A 88 -29.33 -1.80 -7.31
CA TRP A 88 -30.30 -2.44 -6.42
C TRP A 88 -29.77 -3.04 -5.11
N PHE A 89 -28.46 -3.08 -4.83
CA PHE A 89 -27.99 -3.68 -3.57
C PHE A 89 -27.19 -2.71 -2.70
N THR A 90 -27.89 -1.95 -1.87
CA THR A 90 -27.29 -0.97 -0.94
C THR A 90 -26.29 -1.59 0.04
N GLY A 91 -26.54 -2.81 0.54
CA GLY A 91 -25.63 -3.50 1.46
C GLY A 91 -24.25 -3.76 0.87
N GLN A 92 -24.19 -4.15 -0.40
CA GLN A 92 -22.93 -4.36 -1.12
C GLN A 92 -22.09 -3.06 -1.22
N ARG A 93 -22.75 -1.94 -1.49
CA ARG A 93 -22.08 -0.63 -1.55
C ARG A 93 -21.59 -0.18 -0.18
N ILE A 94 -22.35 -0.44 0.88
CA ILE A 94 -21.91 -0.16 2.25
C ILE A 94 -20.65 -0.96 2.57
N VAL A 95 -20.63 -2.26 2.27
CA VAL A 95 -19.45 -3.11 2.50
C VAL A 95 -18.26 -2.59 1.69
N GLY A 96 -18.46 -2.27 0.41
CA GLY A 96 -17.41 -1.70 -0.46
C GLY A 96 -16.86 -0.39 0.11
N ALA A 97 -17.76 0.54 0.53
CA ALA A 97 -17.36 1.80 1.15
C ALA A 97 -16.58 1.60 2.44
N LEU A 98 -17.04 0.72 3.33
CA LEU A 98 -16.36 0.42 4.59
C LEU A 98 -14.95 -0.11 4.37
N LEU A 99 -14.74 -0.96 3.37
CA LEU A 99 -13.41 -1.48 3.02
C LEU A 99 -12.50 -0.37 2.50
N ILE A 100 -12.99 0.53 1.64
CA ILE A 100 -12.21 1.66 1.13
C ILE A 100 -11.83 2.61 2.27
N VAL A 101 -12.79 2.94 3.15
CA VAL A 101 -12.54 3.81 4.31
C VAL A 101 -11.57 3.16 5.30
N ALA A 102 -11.73 1.87 5.58
CA ALA A 102 -10.80 1.10 6.43
C ALA A 102 -9.39 1.09 5.83
N GLY A 103 -9.27 0.93 4.51
CA GLY A 103 -8.00 1.04 3.79
C GLY A 103 -7.38 2.43 3.94
N ALA A 104 -8.15 3.50 3.78
CA ALA A 104 -7.67 4.87 3.96
C ALA A 104 -7.18 5.11 5.40
N ALA A 105 -7.94 4.67 6.40
CA ALA A 105 -7.56 4.79 7.80
C ALA A 105 -6.29 3.99 8.13
N LEU A 106 -6.17 2.77 7.58
CA LEU A 106 -4.97 1.94 7.74
C LEU A 106 -3.74 2.58 7.10
N ALA A 107 -3.88 3.11 5.88
CA ALA A 107 -2.80 3.83 5.20
C ALA A 107 -2.36 5.07 5.99
N ALA A 108 -3.32 5.88 6.45
CA ALA A 108 -3.04 7.06 7.26
C ALA A 108 -2.29 6.71 8.54
N SER A 109 -2.78 5.72 9.30
CA SER A 109 -2.14 5.29 10.54
C SER A 109 -0.72 4.76 10.31
N ALA A 110 -0.51 4.00 9.24
CA ALA A 110 0.81 3.50 8.87
C ALA A 110 1.77 4.63 8.49
N LEU A 111 1.33 5.57 7.66
CA LEU A 111 2.15 6.69 7.21
C LEU A 111 2.50 7.68 8.34
N LEU A 112 1.55 7.93 9.28
CA LEU A 112 1.81 8.77 10.45
C LEU A 112 2.80 8.14 11.42
N TYR A 113 2.76 6.82 11.55
CA TYR A 113 3.68 6.08 12.39
C TYR A 113 5.07 5.96 11.76
N PHE A 114 5.11 5.77 10.45
CA PHE A 114 6.34 5.56 9.69
C PHE A 114 7.02 6.89 9.34
N ARG A 115 7.72 7.49 10.31
CA ARG A 115 8.34 8.83 10.19
C ARG A 115 9.40 8.94 9.09
N SER A 116 10.00 7.82 8.66
CA SER A 116 11.12 7.79 7.71
C SER A 116 10.80 7.17 6.37
N TRP A 117 9.50 7.05 5.98
CA TRP A 117 9.12 6.35 4.77
C TRP A 117 9.63 7.02 3.49
N ARG A 118 10.55 6.36 2.83
CA ARG A 118 10.97 6.64 1.45
C ARG A 118 10.44 5.54 0.56
N LEU A 119 9.94 5.89 -0.64
CA LEU A 119 9.48 4.95 -1.69
C LEU A 119 10.56 3.97 -2.19
N ARG A 120 11.77 4.08 -1.67
CA ARG A 120 12.90 3.22 -1.99
C ARG A 120 13.23 2.37 -0.78
N ALA A 121 13.43 1.08 -1.01
CA ALA A 121 14.06 0.18 -0.06
C ALA A 121 15.56 0.55 0.07
N GLN A 122 15.86 1.74 0.61
CA GLN A 122 17.19 2.17 0.97
C GLN A 122 17.19 2.41 2.47
N ILE A 123 18.06 1.71 3.16
CA ILE A 123 18.24 1.81 4.60
C ILE A 123 19.40 2.76 4.81
N ASP A 124 19.11 3.88 5.48
CA ASP A 124 20.13 4.81 5.97
C ASP A 124 20.64 4.31 7.33
N ALA A 125 21.85 4.65 7.72
CA ALA A 125 22.51 4.16 8.95
C ALA A 125 21.78 4.43 10.27
N GLU A 126 20.76 5.31 10.26
CA GLU A 126 19.93 5.65 11.43
C GLU A 126 18.50 5.05 11.33
N HIS A 127 18.28 4.08 10.43
CA HIS A 127 16.96 3.52 10.21
C HIS A 127 16.57 2.58 11.35
N GLN A 128 15.48 2.89 12.04
CA GLN A 128 14.90 2.02 13.07
C GLN A 128 13.78 1.18 12.45
N LEU A 129 13.71 -0.08 12.86
CA LEU A 129 12.63 -0.97 12.44
C LEU A 129 11.30 -0.49 13.01
N ALA A 130 10.32 -0.25 12.14
CA ALA A 130 8.98 0.17 12.55
C ALA A 130 8.19 -1.05 13.04
N THR A 131 7.97 -1.15 14.36
CA THR A 131 7.29 -2.28 15.01
C THR A 131 6.03 -1.89 15.78
N GLY A 132 5.72 -0.60 15.88
CA GLY A 132 4.57 -0.09 16.64
C GLY A 132 3.41 0.36 15.75
N GLY A 133 2.34 0.90 16.35
CA GLY A 133 1.14 1.28 15.60
C GLY A 133 0.56 0.11 14.82
N PRO A 134 0.16 0.30 13.54
CA PRO A 134 -0.36 -0.79 12.72
C PRO A 134 0.68 -1.87 12.41
N PHE A 135 1.98 -1.54 12.46
CA PHE A 135 3.08 -2.51 12.27
C PHE A 135 3.19 -3.52 13.40
N ARG A 136 2.55 -3.27 14.54
CA ARG A 136 2.44 -4.24 15.63
C ARG A 136 1.65 -5.51 15.23
N TYR A 137 0.74 -5.38 14.27
CA TYR A 137 -0.16 -6.45 13.84
C TYR A 137 0.16 -6.95 12.44
N LEU A 138 0.55 -6.04 11.54
CA LEU A 138 0.81 -6.29 10.12
C LEU A 138 2.16 -5.73 9.71
N ARG A 139 2.96 -6.53 9.03
CA ARG A 139 4.25 -6.05 8.51
C ARG A 139 4.09 -5.07 7.34
N ASN A 140 3.01 -5.21 6.56
CA ASN A 140 2.81 -4.46 5.32
C ASN A 140 1.43 -3.75 5.30
N PRO A 141 1.14 -2.84 6.26
CA PRO A 141 -0.18 -2.21 6.37
C PRO A 141 -0.54 -1.33 5.18
N ILE A 142 0.44 -0.72 4.50
CA ILE A 142 0.20 0.12 3.31
C ILE A 142 -0.28 -0.75 2.14
N TYR A 143 0.34 -1.91 1.90
CA TYR A 143 -0.12 -2.82 0.85
C TYR A 143 -1.48 -3.42 1.17
N MET A 144 -1.75 -3.72 2.45
CA MET A 144 -3.10 -4.14 2.86
C MET A 144 -4.14 -3.05 2.60
N ALA A 145 -3.82 -1.78 2.81
CA ALA A 145 -4.71 -0.66 2.50
C ALA A 145 -5.05 -0.60 1.00
N LEU A 146 -4.06 -0.81 0.11
CA LEU A 146 -4.29 -0.87 -1.34
C LEU A 146 -5.15 -2.09 -1.75
N ASN A 147 -4.95 -3.23 -1.09
CA ASN A 147 -5.77 -4.41 -1.30
C ASN A 147 -7.23 -4.15 -0.88
N LEU A 148 -7.45 -3.44 0.23
CA LEU A 148 -8.79 -3.05 0.69
C LEU A 148 -9.47 -2.06 -0.27
N LEU A 149 -8.71 -1.12 -0.85
CA LEU A 149 -9.22 -0.23 -1.88
C LEU A 149 -9.71 -1.02 -3.10
N ALA A 150 -8.89 -1.93 -3.62
CA ALA A 150 -9.24 -2.73 -4.79
C ALA A 150 -10.44 -3.65 -4.50
N LEU A 151 -10.43 -4.35 -3.35
CA LEU A 151 -11.50 -5.25 -2.94
C LEU A 151 -12.82 -4.48 -2.73
N GLY A 152 -12.78 -3.34 -2.04
CA GLY A 152 -13.95 -2.49 -1.83
C GLY A 152 -14.55 -2.03 -3.16
N SER A 153 -13.71 -1.67 -4.12
CA SER A 153 -14.15 -1.27 -5.46
C SER A 153 -14.79 -2.44 -6.22
N ALA A 154 -14.22 -3.64 -6.15
CA ALA A 154 -14.76 -4.82 -6.81
C ALA A 154 -16.08 -5.30 -6.18
N ILE A 155 -16.26 -5.11 -4.88
CA ILE A 155 -17.52 -5.35 -4.21
C ILE A 155 -18.56 -4.31 -4.61
N TRP A 156 -18.18 -3.04 -4.74
CA TRP A 156 -19.07 -1.97 -5.18
C TRP A 156 -19.55 -2.17 -6.64
N VAL A 157 -18.62 -2.54 -7.52
CA VAL A 157 -18.87 -2.77 -8.95
C VAL A 157 -18.37 -4.18 -9.30
N PRO A 158 -19.19 -5.24 -9.10
CA PRO A 158 -18.75 -6.61 -9.25
C PRO A 158 -18.65 -7.04 -10.73
N THR A 159 -17.60 -6.58 -11.38
CA THR A 159 -17.28 -6.99 -12.77
C THR A 159 -16.07 -7.92 -12.80
N PRO A 160 -15.98 -8.83 -13.78
CA PRO A 160 -14.79 -9.68 -13.93
C PRO A 160 -13.48 -8.88 -14.00
N THR A 161 -13.50 -7.73 -14.67
CA THR A 161 -12.34 -6.83 -14.79
C THR A 161 -11.84 -6.35 -13.42
N LEU A 162 -12.75 -5.99 -12.52
CA LEU A 162 -12.37 -5.54 -11.18
C LEU A 162 -11.87 -6.68 -10.29
N TRP A 163 -12.41 -7.88 -10.45
CA TRP A 163 -11.87 -9.06 -9.75
C TRP A 163 -10.48 -9.45 -10.25
N ILE A 164 -10.19 -9.26 -11.55
CA ILE A 164 -8.82 -9.39 -12.09
C ILE A 164 -7.90 -8.35 -11.48
N ALA A 165 -8.36 -7.09 -11.35
CA ALA A 165 -7.58 -6.04 -10.69
C ALA A 165 -7.27 -6.39 -9.22
N VAL A 166 -8.25 -6.94 -8.47
CA VAL A 166 -8.02 -7.43 -7.10
C VAL A 166 -6.97 -8.52 -7.06
N ALA A 167 -7.06 -9.53 -7.92
CA ALA A 167 -6.08 -10.62 -7.96
C ALA A 167 -4.66 -10.10 -8.24
N LEU A 168 -4.51 -9.21 -9.21
CA LEU A 168 -3.23 -8.59 -9.54
C LEU A 168 -2.71 -7.68 -8.41
N MET A 169 -3.61 -6.96 -7.71
CA MET A 169 -3.22 -6.15 -6.55
C MET A 169 -2.69 -7.02 -5.41
N LEU A 170 -3.35 -8.13 -5.10
CA LEU A 170 -2.91 -9.09 -4.09
C LEU A 170 -1.55 -9.71 -4.44
N ILE A 171 -1.39 -10.16 -5.69
CA ILE A 171 -0.12 -10.71 -6.18
C ILE A 171 0.98 -9.66 -6.11
N GLY A 172 0.72 -8.44 -6.60
CA GLY A 172 1.68 -7.34 -6.55
C GLY A 172 2.09 -6.98 -5.13
N SER A 173 1.12 -6.94 -4.21
CA SER A 173 1.35 -6.69 -2.78
C SER A 173 2.24 -7.77 -2.16
N ASP A 174 1.98 -9.05 -2.46
CA ASP A 174 2.79 -10.15 -1.91
C ASP A 174 4.22 -10.15 -2.48
N VAL A 175 4.37 -9.95 -3.78
CA VAL A 175 5.68 -9.86 -4.42
C VAL A 175 6.50 -8.71 -3.81
N ARG A 176 5.91 -7.53 -3.68
CA ARG A 176 6.60 -6.39 -3.07
C ARG A 176 6.94 -6.61 -1.61
N ALA A 177 5.99 -7.12 -0.84
CA ALA A 177 6.21 -7.42 0.57
C ALA A 177 7.39 -8.38 0.76
N ARG A 178 7.48 -9.45 -0.05
CA ARG A 178 8.60 -10.40 0.00
C ARG A 178 9.95 -9.74 -0.30
N VAL A 179 10.00 -8.87 -1.30
CA VAL A 179 11.22 -8.15 -1.65
C VAL A 179 11.65 -7.21 -0.52
N GLU A 180 10.72 -6.44 0.02
CA GLU A 180 10.99 -5.49 1.11
C GLU A 180 11.35 -6.22 2.42
N GLU A 181 10.63 -7.29 2.76
CA GLU A 181 10.96 -8.14 3.91
C GLU A 181 12.33 -8.81 3.78
N GLY A 182 12.78 -9.14 2.55
CA GLY A 182 14.15 -9.61 2.29
C GLY A 182 15.18 -8.57 2.66
N VAL A 183 15.02 -7.33 2.19
CA VAL A 183 15.91 -6.21 2.51
C VAL A 183 15.95 -5.93 4.02
N LEU A 184 14.77 -5.93 4.68
CA LEU A 184 14.70 -5.72 6.13
C LEU A 184 15.39 -6.83 6.91
N ARG A 185 15.29 -8.09 6.47
CA ARG A 185 15.97 -9.24 7.09
C ARG A 185 17.47 -9.13 6.96
N GLU A 186 17.98 -8.73 5.81
CA GLU A 186 19.42 -8.51 5.60
C GLU A 186 19.96 -7.38 6.46
N SER A 187 19.16 -6.31 6.68
CA SER A 187 19.60 -5.11 7.35
C SER A 187 19.47 -5.16 8.88
N PHE A 188 18.43 -5.79 9.39
CA PHE A 188 18.11 -5.83 10.83
C PHE A 188 18.36 -7.22 11.46
N GLY A 189 18.71 -8.24 10.66
CA GLY A 189 19.11 -9.56 11.16
C GLY A 189 18.11 -10.19 12.14
N GLU A 190 18.57 -10.45 13.38
CA GLU A 190 17.77 -11.09 14.44
C GLU A 190 16.58 -10.21 14.88
N GLU A 191 16.75 -8.89 14.95
CA GLU A 191 15.66 -7.98 15.32
C GLU A 191 14.46 -8.13 14.39
N TYR A 192 14.71 -8.23 13.07
CA TYR A 192 13.65 -8.47 12.10
C TYR A 192 13.06 -9.88 12.21
N ARG A 193 13.87 -10.90 12.52
CA ARG A 193 13.37 -12.27 12.73
C ARG A 193 12.39 -12.33 13.88
N ASP A 194 12.75 -11.74 15.04
CA ASP A 194 11.90 -11.67 16.23
C ASP A 194 10.59 -10.92 15.97
N TYR A 195 10.68 -9.81 15.25
CA TYR A 195 9.51 -9.04 14.82
C TYR A 195 8.61 -9.85 13.88
N SER A 196 9.19 -10.49 12.87
CA SER A 196 8.43 -11.25 11.87
C SER A 196 7.77 -12.50 12.43
N ALA A 197 8.32 -13.09 13.50
CA ALA A 197 7.73 -14.22 14.21
C ALA A 197 6.43 -13.83 14.95
N LYS A 198 6.32 -12.59 15.42
CA LYS A 198 5.20 -12.07 16.20
C LYS A 198 4.11 -11.40 15.36
N THR A 199 4.40 -11.08 14.11
CA THR A 199 3.51 -10.30 13.22
C THR A 199 3.14 -11.09 11.97
N ARG A 200 2.12 -10.63 11.25
CA ARG A 200 1.67 -11.24 10.00
C ARG A 200 1.89 -10.30 8.84
N ARG A 201 1.94 -10.84 7.60
CA ARG A 201 2.23 -10.04 6.42
C ARG A 201 1.09 -9.09 6.10
N PHE A 202 -0.15 -9.59 6.00
CA PHE A 202 -1.33 -8.82 5.61
C PHE A 202 -2.55 -9.04 6.52
N ILE A 203 -2.79 -10.25 7.00
CA ILE A 203 -4.00 -10.58 7.74
C ILE A 203 -3.62 -10.97 9.17
N PRO A 204 -4.07 -10.22 10.20
CA PRO A 204 -3.75 -10.53 11.58
C PRO A 204 -4.12 -11.97 11.93
N GLY A 205 -3.20 -12.71 12.53
CA GLY A 205 -3.40 -14.09 12.95
C GLY A 205 -3.33 -15.15 11.85
N VAL A 206 -3.38 -14.77 10.56
CA VAL A 206 -3.45 -15.73 9.44
C VAL A 206 -2.22 -15.66 8.54
N TYR A 207 -2.00 -14.52 7.87
CA TYR A 207 -0.98 -14.39 6.82
C TYR A 207 -0.25 -13.06 6.84
#